data_9d59ef6c23a04135092c1ed447a58d94
#
_entry.id   9d59ef6c23a04135092c1ed447a58d94
#
_cell.length_a   1.000
_cell.length_b   1.000
_cell.length_c   1.000
_cell.angle_alpha   90.00
_cell.angle_beta   90.00
_cell.angle_gamma   90.00
#
_symmetry.space_group_name_H-M   'P 1'
#
loop_
_entity.id
_entity.type
_entity.pdbx_description
1 polymer ?
#
loop_
_entity_poly.entity_id
_entity_poly.type
_entity_poly.pdbx_seq_one_letter_code
_entity_poly.pdbx_strand_id
1 'polypeptide(L)'
;MRRIVVLAVILSALCFQGCVSSGDTARINIEKSKNLRLSMTKAEVLKTMGEPIRNETFCKPDVWYYFAGQVWADGLVSEDECLPLVFENGKLIGWGKTFLSRHRITVKKENKVVPAAKTEKK
;
A
#
# COMPACT_ATOMS: atom_id res chain seq x y z
N MET A 1 -37.31 12.70 33.32
CA MET A 1 -36.67 13.67 32.43
C MET A 1 -35.15 13.50 32.31
N ARG A 2 -34.41 13.31 33.40
CA ARG A 2 -32.93 13.14 33.33
C ARG A 2 -32.46 11.94 32.46
N ARG A 3 -33.20 10.83 32.42
CA ARG A 3 -32.88 9.62 31.64
C ARG A 3 -33.05 9.79 30.12
N ILE A 4 -34.02 10.63 29.72
CA ILE A 4 -34.30 10.92 28.30
C ILE A 4 -33.20 11.85 27.72
N VAL A 5 -32.72 12.81 28.51
CA VAL A 5 -31.65 13.74 28.10
C VAL A 5 -30.32 12.99 27.91
N VAL A 6 -30.02 12.02 28.79
CA VAL A 6 -28.81 11.20 28.69
C VAL A 6 -28.85 10.30 27.43
N LEU A 7 -29.99 9.73 27.12
CA LEU A 7 -30.18 8.93 25.89
C LEU A 7 -30.05 9.78 24.61
N ALA A 8 -30.57 11.00 24.63
CA ALA A 8 -30.43 11.91 23.48
C ALA A 8 -28.97 12.36 23.24
N VAL A 9 -28.19 12.57 24.31
CA VAL A 9 -26.75 12.93 24.22
C VAL A 9 -25.92 11.75 23.71
N ILE A 10 -26.23 10.52 24.10
CA ILE A 10 -25.51 9.31 23.60
C ILE A 10 -25.84 9.07 22.12
N LEU A 11 -27.08 9.31 21.68
CA LEU A 11 -27.46 9.12 20.29
C LEU A 11 -26.84 10.16 19.35
N SER A 12 -26.57 11.37 19.83
CA SER A 12 -25.91 12.43 19.03
C SER A 12 -24.41 12.23 18.85
N ALA A 13 -23.76 11.43 19.71
CA ALA A 13 -22.33 11.13 19.63
C ALA A 13 -21.96 10.10 18.55
N LEU A 14 -22.95 9.38 17.99
CA LEU A 14 -22.73 8.33 16.97
C LEU A 14 -22.72 8.85 15.52
N CYS A 15 -22.96 10.14 15.28
CA CYS A 15 -23.06 10.70 13.92
C CYS A 15 -21.78 11.36 13.39
N PHE A 16 -20.64 11.26 14.09
CA PHE A 16 -19.36 11.77 13.60
C PHE A 16 -18.50 10.68 12.95
N GLN A 17 -19.10 9.87 12.10
CA GLN A 17 -18.33 9.11 11.12
C GLN A 17 -18.08 10.03 9.94
N GLY A 18 -17.03 10.85 10.04
CA GLY A 18 -16.60 11.70 8.94
C GLY A 18 -16.25 10.84 7.74
N CYS A 19 -16.91 11.09 6.61
CA CYS A 19 -16.49 10.53 5.33
C CYS A 19 -15.09 11.04 5.01
N VAL A 20 -14.08 10.18 5.14
CA VAL A 20 -12.72 10.48 4.68
C VAL A 20 -12.77 10.50 3.16
N SER A 21 -12.51 11.65 2.54
CA SER A 21 -12.48 11.76 1.09
C SER A 21 -11.22 11.08 0.53
N SER A 22 -11.28 10.65 -0.73
CA SER A 22 -10.13 10.03 -1.42
C SER A 22 -8.88 10.92 -1.40
N GLY A 23 -9.06 12.24 -1.51
CA GLY A 23 -7.97 13.21 -1.40
C GLY A 23 -7.31 13.23 -0.02
N ASP A 24 -8.08 13.07 1.05
CA ASP A 24 -7.55 12.98 2.41
C ASP A 24 -6.78 11.68 2.62
N THR A 25 -7.27 10.56 2.10
CA THR A 25 -6.58 9.27 2.17
C THR A 25 -5.22 9.32 1.47
N ALA A 26 -5.14 9.89 0.27
CA ALA A 26 -3.90 10.07 -0.47
C ALA A 26 -2.88 10.91 0.33
N ARG A 27 -3.31 12.05 0.84
CA ARG A 27 -2.47 12.94 1.66
C ARG A 27 -1.95 12.23 2.91
N ILE A 28 -2.81 11.52 3.63
CA ILE A 28 -2.45 10.76 4.83
C ILE A 28 -1.41 9.69 4.50
N ASN A 29 -1.58 8.95 3.42
CA ASN A 29 -0.65 7.91 3.00
C ASN A 29 0.73 8.50 2.62
N ILE A 30 0.76 9.62 1.92
CA ILE A 30 2.00 10.33 1.59
C ILE A 30 2.70 10.84 2.86
N GLU A 31 1.98 11.42 3.81
CA GLU A 31 2.56 11.86 5.08
C GLU A 31 3.13 10.68 5.89
N LYS A 32 2.38 9.58 5.99
CA LYS A 32 2.86 8.37 6.66
C LYS A 32 4.11 7.79 6.00
N SER A 33 4.21 7.85 4.67
CA SER A 33 5.34 7.32 3.92
C SER A 33 6.68 8.01 4.24
N LYS A 34 6.66 9.22 4.77
CA LYS A 34 7.86 9.94 5.24
C LYS A 34 8.53 9.27 6.45
N ASN A 35 7.80 8.43 7.17
CA ASN A 35 8.30 7.66 8.31
C ASN A 35 8.86 6.28 7.91
N LEU A 36 8.80 5.91 6.63
CA LEU A 36 9.34 4.65 6.13
C LEU A 36 10.87 4.66 6.18
N ARG A 37 11.44 3.49 6.48
CA ARG A 37 12.88 3.25 6.48
C ARG A 37 13.18 1.92 5.79
N LEU A 38 14.32 1.84 5.14
CA LEU A 38 14.80 0.58 4.58
C LEU A 38 14.94 -0.48 5.68
N SER A 39 14.76 -1.72 5.32
CA SER A 39 14.82 -2.90 6.21
C SER A 39 13.69 -3.01 7.23
N MET A 40 12.67 -2.14 7.21
CA MET A 40 11.44 -2.36 7.98
C MET A 40 10.80 -3.69 7.61
N THR A 41 10.33 -4.41 8.61
CA THR A 41 9.52 -5.61 8.43
C THR A 41 8.11 -5.25 7.94
N LYS A 42 7.41 -6.20 7.34
CA LYS A 42 5.99 -6.01 6.96
C LYS A 42 5.12 -5.57 8.14
N ALA A 43 5.38 -6.07 9.35
CA ALA A 43 4.66 -5.69 10.56
C ALA A 43 4.90 -4.21 10.95
N GLU A 44 6.13 -3.73 10.85
CA GLU A 44 6.49 -2.33 11.11
C GLU A 44 5.87 -1.40 10.08
N VAL A 45 5.85 -1.81 8.81
CA VAL A 45 5.19 -1.06 7.74
C VAL A 45 3.67 -0.99 7.97
N LEU A 46 3.02 -2.11 8.36
CA LEU A 46 1.59 -2.10 8.72
C LEU A 46 1.30 -1.12 9.88
N LYS A 47 2.16 -1.10 10.89
CA LYS A 47 2.02 -0.18 12.03
C LYS A 47 2.15 1.29 11.59
N THR A 48 3.01 1.57 10.63
CA THR A 48 3.28 2.94 10.15
C THR A 48 2.24 3.40 9.11
N MET A 49 1.95 2.56 8.13
CA MET A 49 1.12 2.89 6.97
C MET A 49 -0.35 2.48 7.13
N GLY A 50 -0.62 1.43 7.92
CA GLY A 50 -1.91 0.75 7.97
C GLY A 50 -2.03 -0.32 6.87
N GLU A 51 -3.26 -0.78 6.62
CA GLU A 51 -3.52 -1.84 5.62
C GLU A 51 -3.29 -1.35 4.19
N PRO A 52 -2.56 -2.13 3.38
CA PRO A 52 -2.41 -1.86 1.96
C PRO A 52 -3.64 -2.29 1.16
N ILE A 53 -3.74 -1.82 -0.08
CA ILE A 53 -4.70 -2.33 -1.06
C ILE A 53 -4.34 -3.78 -1.38
N ARG A 54 -5.33 -4.69 -1.34
CA ARG A 54 -5.10 -6.14 -1.53
C ARG A 54 -5.90 -6.76 -2.68
N ASN A 55 -7.01 -6.17 -3.06
CA ASN A 55 -8.00 -6.80 -3.95
C ASN A 55 -7.93 -6.34 -5.41
N GLU A 56 -6.85 -5.65 -5.79
CA GLU A 56 -6.66 -5.18 -7.15
C GLU A 56 -5.79 -6.15 -7.96
N THR A 57 -6.01 -6.18 -9.27
CA THR A 57 -5.33 -7.11 -10.19
C THR A 57 -3.82 -6.89 -10.28
N PHE A 58 -3.36 -5.68 -9.97
CA PHE A 58 -1.94 -5.32 -9.94
C PHE A 58 -1.24 -5.72 -8.64
N CYS A 59 -1.97 -6.11 -7.57
CA CYS A 59 -1.41 -6.49 -6.29
C CYS A 59 -0.54 -7.75 -6.39
N LYS A 60 0.61 -7.73 -5.70
CA LYS A 60 1.57 -8.84 -5.64
C LYS A 60 1.97 -9.10 -4.18
N PRO A 61 2.42 -10.32 -3.84
CA PRO A 61 2.78 -10.66 -2.46
C PRO A 61 3.89 -9.79 -1.86
N ASP A 62 4.84 -9.38 -2.69
CA ASP A 62 6.02 -8.62 -2.26
C ASP A 62 5.99 -7.15 -2.66
N VAL A 63 4.85 -6.66 -3.17
CA VAL A 63 4.63 -5.25 -3.46
C VAL A 63 3.30 -4.83 -2.85
N TRP A 64 3.37 -3.91 -1.89
CA TRP A 64 2.20 -3.34 -1.25
C TRP A 64 1.88 -1.97 -1.82
N TYR A 65 0.62 -1.70 -2.05
CA TYR A 65 0.15 -0.48 -2.68
C TYR A 65 -0.71 0.32 -1.71
N TYR A 66 -0.49 1.63 -1.68
CA TYR A 66 -1.26 2.59 -0.90
C TYR A 66 -1.73 3.70 -1.82
N PHE A 67 -3.00 4.05 -1.77
CA PHE A 67 -3.53 5.13 -2.59
C PHE A 67 -2.78 6.44 -2.31
N ALA A 68 -2.26 7.07 -3.34
CA ALA A 68 -1.38 8.25 -3.23
C ALA A 68 -1.90 9.47 -4.00
N GLY A 69 -2.92 9.31 -4.81
CA GLY A 69 -3.56 10.42 -5.53
C GLY A 69 -4.33 9.95 -6.74
N GLN A 70 -5.40 10.64 -7.04
CA GLN A 70 -6.24 10.36 -8.20
C GLN A 70 -5.57 10.92 -9.47
N VAL A 71 -5.41 10.07 -10.46
CA VAL A 71 -4.93 10.42 -11.81
C VAL A 71 -6.09 10.39 -12.79
N TRP A 72 -7.00 9.42 -12.63
CA TRP A 72 -8.16 9.22 -13.49
C TRP A 72 -9.45 9.48 -12.74
N ALA A 73 -10.41 10.13 -13.38
CA ALA A 73 -11.71 10.44 -12.77
C ALA A 73 -12.76 9.35 -13.07
N ASP A 74 -12.35 8.09 -13.05
CA ASP A 74 -13.21 6.93 -13.39
C ASP A 74 -13.77 6.19 -12.15
N GLY A 75 -13.37 6.62 -10.95
CA GLY A 75 -13.79 6.01 -9.69
C GLY A 75 -13.12 4.67 -9.38
N LEU A 76 -12.17 4.22 -10.20
CA LEU A 76 -11.39 3.01 -9.99
C LEU A 76 -10.00 3.37 -9.44
N VAL A 77 -9.38 2.43 -8.75
CA VAL A 77 -8.00 2.58 -8.30
C VAL A 77 -7.08 1.85 -9.27
N SER A 78 -6.14 2.58 -9.84
CA SER A 78 -5.12 2.04 -10.75
C SER A 78 -3.73 2.00 -10.09
N GLU A 79 -2.81 1.22 -10.66
CA GLU A 79 -1.44 1.13 -10.16
C GLU A 79 -0.75 2.50 -10.15
N ASP A 80 -1.04 3.34 -11.15
CA ASP A 80 -0.44 4.69 -11.26
C ASP A 80 -0.94 5.67 -10.20
N GLU A 81 -2.04 5.38 -9.52
CA GLU A 81 -2.60 6.19 -8.43
C GLU A 81 -2.05 5.79 -7.06
N CYS A 82 -1.21 4.76 -7.04
CA CYS A 82 -0.69 4.17 -5.81
C CYS A 82 0.80 4.46 -5.59
N LEU A 83 1.16 4.47 -4.31
CA LEU A 83 2.53 4.40 -3.83
C LEU A 83 2.88 2.93 -3.61
N PRO A 84 3.76 2.33 -4.44
CA PRO A 84 4.22 0.97 -4.23
C PRO A 84 5.33 0.89 -3.19
N LEU A 85 5.25 -0.08 -2.30
CA LEU A 85 6.29 -0.47 -1.34
C LEU A 85 6.78 -1.86 -1.72
N VAL A 86 8.08 -2.01 -1.99
CA VAL A 86 8.69 -3.26 -2.46
C VAL A 86 9.41 -3.96 -1.31
N PHE A 87 9.09 -5.24 -1.13
CA PHE A 87 9.69 -6.09 -0.10
C PHE A 87 10.54 -7.19 -0.74
N GLU A 88 11.61 -7.55 -0.07
CA GLU A 88 12.43 -8.71 -0.37
C GLU A 88 12.77 -9.41 0.94
N ASN A 89 12.59 -10.74 1.00
CA ASN A 89 12.76 -11.53 2.22
C ASN A 89 12.02 -10.94 3.45
N GLY A 90 10.81 -10.40 3.22
CA GLY A 90 9.96 -9.82 4.27
C GLY A 90 10.38 -8.44 4.77
N LYS A 91 11.37 -7.81 4.14
CA LYS A 91 11.89 -6.49 4.50
C LYS A 91 11.70 -5.47 3.38
N LEU A 92 11.39 -4.24 3.76
CA LEU A 92 11.23 -3.12 2.84
C LEU A 92 12.58 -2.75 2.21
N ILE A 93 12.68 -2.87 0.88
CA ILE A 93 13.89 -2.54 0.12
C ILE A 93 13.78 -1.19 -0.61
N GLY A 94 12.57 -0.66 -0.74
CA GLY A 94 12.33 0.64 -1.35
C GLY A 94 10.86 0.88 -1.63
N TRP A 95 10.54 2.08 -2.04
CA TRP A 95 9.19 2.49 -2.39
C TRP A 95 9.17 3.55 -3.48
N GLY A 96 7.98 3.75 -4.05
CA GLY A 96 7.75 4.70 -5.13
C GLY A 96 7.83 4.09 -6.52
N LYS A 97 7.16 4.72 -7.46
CA LYS A 97 7.01 4.25 -8.85
C LYS A 97 8.35 4.06 -9.57
N THR A 98 9.25 5.00 -9.38
CA THR A 98 10.59 4.94 -10.00
C THR A 98 11.40 3.78 -9.46
N PHE A 99 11.32 3.52 -8.13
CA PHE A 99 11.99 2.38 -7.51
C PHE A 99 11.43 1.07 -8.06
N LEU A 100 10.11 0.91 -8.07
CA LEU A 100 9.44 -0.30 -8.59
C LEU A 100 9.81 -0.57 -10.05
N SER A 101 9.83 0.46 -10.90
CA SER A 101 10.19 0.32 -12.31
C SER A 101 11.64 -0.17 -12.49
N ARG A 102 12.59 0.40 -11.76
CA ARG A 102 13.99 -0.04 -11.77
C ARG A 102 14.14 -1.48 -11.26
N HIS A 103 13.51 -1.80 -10.16
CA HIS A 103 13.53 -3.14 -9.57
C HIS A 103 12.98 -4.20 -10.54
N ARG A 104 11.85 -3.94 -11.20
CA ARG A 104 11.29 -4.82 -12.24
C ARG A 104 12.25 -5.08 -13.40
N ILE A 105 12.98 -4.05 -13.83
CA ILE A 105 13.96 -4.18 -14.92
C ILE A 105 15.13 -5.05 -14.47
N THR A 106 15.62 -4.86 -13.25
CA THR A 106 16.75 -5.62 -12.70
C THR A 106 16.39 -7.11 -12.56
N VAL A 107 15.27 -7.42 -11.93
CA VAL A 107 14.78 -8.82 -11.78
C VAL A 107 14.57 -9.48 -13.13
N LYS A 108 14.03 -8.76 -14.13
CA LYS A 108 13.84 -9.29 -15.48
C LYS A 108 15.17 -9.59 -16.19
N LYS A 109 16.21 -8.81 -15.97
CA LYS A 109 17.54 -9.05 -16.51
C LYS A 109 18.19 -10.26 -15.85
N GLU A 110 18.09 -10.39 -14.54
CA GLU A 110 18.66 -11.49 -13.77
C GLU A 110 18.04 -12.82 -14.17
N ASN A 111 16.72 -12.90 -14.29
CA ASN A 111 16.01 -14.08 -14.76
C ASN A 111 16.32 -14.45 -16.21
N LYS A 112 16.83 -13.52 -17.03
CA LYS A 112 17.22 -13.77 -18.41
C LYS A 112 18.67 -14.26 -18.54
N VAL A 113 19.49 -14.06 -17.51
CA VAL A 113 20.92 -14.42 -17.48
C VAL A 113 21.14 -15.81 -16.88
N VAL A 114 20.18 -16.42 -16.18
CA VAL A 114 20.27 -17.82 -15.73
C VAL A 114 19.91 -18.74 -16.91
N PRO A 115 20.87 -19.35 -17.62
CA PRO A 115 20.53 -20.39 -18.58
C PRO A 115 19.98 -21.57 -17.80
N ALA A 116 18.87 -22.13 -18.29
CA ALA A 116 18.31 -23.36 -17.75
C ALA A 116 19.45 -24.37 -17.56
N ALA A 117 19.69 -24.81 -16.32
CA ALA A 117 20.65 -25.86 -16.05
C ALA A 117 20.29 -27.07 -16.91
N LYS A 118 21.15 -27.43 -17.86
CA LYS A 118 21.02 -28.68 -18.63
C LYS A 118 21.07 -29.79 -17.61
N THR A 119 19.95 -30.44 -17.42
CA THR A 119 19.90 -31.74 -16.77
C THR A 119 20.61 -32.71 -17.72
N GLU A 120 21.87 -32.95 -17.48
CA GLU A 120 22.60 -34.01 -18.14
C GLU A 120 22.09 -35.31 -17.56
N LYS A 121 21.22 -36.00 -18.30
CA LYS A 121 20.88 -37.38 -18.05
C LYS A 121 22.08 -38.22 -18.46
N LYS A 122 22.70 -38.82 -17.48
CA LYS A 122 23.51 -40.00 -17.68
C LYS A 122 22.73 -41.22 -17.26
#